data_feccd7d2c545f19494fb2cd86cd5f2fb
#
_entry.id   feccd7d2c545f19494fb2cd86cd5f2fb
#
_cell.length_a   1.000
_cell.length_b   1.000
_cell.length_c   1.000
_cell.angle_alpha   90.00
_cell.angle_beta   90.00
_cell.angle_gamma   90.00
#
_symmetry.space_group_name_H-M   'P 1'
#
loop_
_entity.id
_entity.type
_entity.pdbx_description
1 polymer ?
#
loop_
_entity_poly.entity_id
_entity_poly.type
_entity_poly.pdbx_seq_one_letter_code
_entity_poly.pdbx_strand_id
1 'polypeptide(L)'
;MNDPTEPIRRELLAQINAEPGSREALEAEHGQVWNTQELGRDYDVLRFAAPLVVVRRKADKVKGSLFFQHHPRLYFGFQRDGSG
;
A
#
# COMPACT_ATOMS: atom_id res chain seq x y z
N MET A 1 -7.48 21.88 -9.01
CA MET A 1 -8.65 21.18 -8.48
C MET A 1 -8.22 20.28 -7.31
N ASN A 2 -8.93 20.36 -6.22
CA ASN A 2 -8.57 19.56 -5.05
C ASN A 2 -9.07 18.13 -5.19
N ASP A 3 -8.16 17.20 -4.90
CA ASP A 3 -8.53 15.80 -4.80
C ASP A 3 -9.36 15.62 -3.52
N PRO A 4 -10.63 15.16 -3.59
CA PRO A 4 -11.46 15.01 -2.40
C PRO A 4 -10.92 13.98 -1.40
N THR A 5 -10.02 13.09 -1.84
CA THR A 5 -9.39 12.12 -0.95
C THR A 5 -8.08 12.63 -0.35
N GLU A 6 -7.60 13.79 -0.74
CA GLU A 6 -6.31 14.31 -0.29
C GLU A 6 -6.22 14.47 1.23
N PRO A 7 -7.20 15.07 1.91
CA PRO A 7 -7.13 15.17 3.38
C PRO A 7 -7.07 13.80 4.06
N ILE A 8 -7.80 12.83 3.54
CA ILE A 8 -7.80 11.46 4.07
C ILE A 8 -6.43 10.82 3.88
N ARG A 9 -5.82 10.99 2.69
CA ARG A 9 -4.50 10.46 2.41
C ARG A 9 -3.42 11.06 3.30
N ARG A 10 -3.49 12.36 3.57
CA ARG A 10 -2.55 13.04 4.46
C ARG A 10 -2.66 12.51 5.89
N GLU A 11 -3.88 12.31 6.36
CA GLU A 11 -4.13 11.77 7.69
C GLU A 11 -3.60 10.35 7.81
N LEU A 12 -3.86 9.50 6.81
CA LEU A 12 -3.36 8.13 6.78
C LEU A 12 -1.84 8.10 6.73
N LEU A 13 -1.22 8.98 5.95
CA LEU A 13 0.23 9.06 5.87
C LEU A 13 0.83 9.42 7.22
N ALA A 14 0.24 10.39 7.91
CA ALA A 14 0.70 10.79 9.23
C ALA A 14 0.59 9.64 10.24
N GLN A 15 -0.52 8.92 10.22
CA GLN A 15 -0.72 7.78 11.11
C GLN A 15 0.28 6.65 10.84
N ILE A 16 0.48 6.33 9.57
CA ILE A 16 1.40 5.26 9.18
C ILE A 16 2.84 5.60 9.57
N ASN A 17 3.26 6.84 9.36
CA ASN A 17 4.63 7.26 9.63
C ASN A 17 4.90 7.58 11.10
N ALA A 18 3.86 7.90 11.87
CA ALA A 18 4.02 8.20 13.29
C ALA A 18 4.45 6.96 14.09
N GLU A 19 3.87 5.81 13.76
CA GLU A 19 4.18 4.56 14.43
C GLU A 19 4.31 3.43 13.41
N PRO A 20 5.46 3.35 12.72
CA PRO A 20 5.66 2.27 11.76
C PRO A 20 5.61 0.92 12.46
N GLY A 21 4.76 0.04 11.98
CA GLY A 21 4.61 -1.28 12.56
C GLY A 21 5.72 -2.23 12.13
N SER A 22 5.97 -3.25 12.94
CA SER A 22 6.79 -4.37 12.53
C SER A 22 6.01 -5.21 11.51
N ARG A 23 6.74 -6.04 10.75
CA ARG A 23 6.08 -6.93 9.81
C ARG A 23 5.04 -7.82 10.48
N GLU A 24 5.37 -8.37 11.65
CA GLU A 24 4.45 -9.24 12.40
C GLU A 24 3.18 -8.52 12.81
N ALA A 25 3.31 -7.30 13.30
CA ALA A 25 2.15 -6.50 13.70
C ALA A 25 1.27 -6.15 12.51
N LEU A 26 1.88 -5.80 11.38
CA LEU A 26 1.15 -5.50 10.15
C LEU A 26 0.45 -6.74 9.60
N GLU A 27 1.11 -7.90 9.65
CA GLU A 27 0.49 -9.14 9.22
C GLU A 27 -0.71 -9.53 10.08
N ALA A 28 -0.61 -9.28 11.39
CA ALA A 28 -1.72 -9.55 12.30
C ALA A 28 -2.93 -8.64 12.01
N GLU A 29 -2.68 -7.42 11.61
CA GLU A 29 -3.75 -6.43 11.38
C GLU A 29 -4.29 -6.45 9.95
N HIS A 30 -3.41 -6.62 8.96
CA HIS A 30 -3.76 -6.45 7.56
C HIS A 30 -3.66 -7.71 6.72
N GLY A 31 -3.18 -8.81 7.30
CA GLY A 31 -2.93 -10.03 6.55
C GLY A 31 -1.58 -9.98 5.86
N GLN A 32 -1.52 -10.32 4.58
CA GLN A 32 -0.24 -10.43 3.89
C GLN A 32 0.49 -9.09 3.78
N VAL A 33 1.79 -9.13 4.05
CA VAL A 33 2.68 -7.97 3.98
C VAL A 33 3.85 -8.34 3.07
N TRP A 34 4.30 -7.37 2.27
CA TRP A 34 5.41 -7.55 1.33
C TRP A 34 6.54 -6.58 1.65
N ASN A 35 7.78 -7.02 1.51
CA ASN A 35 8.89 -6.09 1.41
C ASN A 35 9.04 -5.69 -0.08
N THR A 36 9.98 -4.80 -0.38
CA THR A 36 10.14 -4.29 -1.74
C THR A 36 10.46 -5.41 -2.74
N GLN A 37 11.29 -6.36 -2.34
CA GLN A 37 11.67 -7.47 -3.21
C GLN A 37 10.49 -8.40 -3.47
N GLU A 38 9.73 -8.72 -2.43
CA GLU A 38 8.55 -9.56 -2.55
C GLU A 38 7.47 -8.89 -3.37
N LEU A 39 7.29 -7.59 -3.17
CA LEU A 39 6.33 -6.82 -3.96
C LEU A 39 6.64 -6.93 -5.45
N GLY A 40 7.89 -6.76 -5.82
CA GLY A 40 8.32 -6.84 -7.23
C GLY A 40 8.09 -8.20 -7.86
N ARG A 41 8.03 -9.27 -7.06
CA ARG A 41 7.73 -10.60 -7.59
C ARG A 41 6.25 -10.79 -7.88
N ASP A 42 5.39 -10.20 -7.06
CA ASP A 42 3.94 -10.44 -7.13
C ASP A 42 3.19 -9.33 -7.85
N TYR A 43 3.76 -8.13 -7.91
CA TYR A 43 3.07 -6.95 -8.45
C TYR A 43 4.00 -6.13 -9.34
N ASP A 44 3.38 -5.45 -10.31
CA ASP A 44 4.02 -4.35 -11.04
C ASP A 44 3.61 -3.04 -10.38
N VAL A 45 4.58 -2.23 -9.99
CA VAL A 45 4.31 -0.91 -9.44
C VAL A 45 4.02 0.05 -10.57
N LEU A 46 2.86 0.69 -10.55
CA LEU A 46 2.43 1.60 -11.60
C LEU A 46 2.73 3.05 -11.23
N ARG A 47 2.44 3.44 -9.99
CA ARG A 47 2.77 4.78 -9.50
C ARG A 47 2.66 4.83 -7.99
N PHE A 48 3.28 5.85 -7.40
CA PHE A 48 3.16 6.13 -5.97
C PHE A 48 2.23 7.32 -5.76
N ALA A 49 1.36 7.20 -4.76
CA ALA A 49 0.48 8.27 -4.29
C ALA A 49 0.38 8.13 -2.77
N ALA A 50 1.47 8.47 -2.07
CA ALA A 50 1.58 8.25 -0.64
C ALA A 50 0.33 8.64 0.13
N PRO A 51 -0.15 7.85 1.07
CA PRO A 51 0.43 6.61 1.61
C PRO A 51 0.11 5.35 0.78
N LEU A 52 -0.34 5.52 -0.44
CA LEU A 52 -0.73 4.42 -1.33
C LEU A 52 0.28 4.24 -2.44
N VAL A 53 0.37 3.02 -2.92
CA VAL A 53 1.06 2.69 -4.16
C VAL A 53 0.08 1.95 -5.06
N VAL A 54 -0.05 2.41 -6.30
CA VAL A 54 -0.91 1.77 -7.29
C VAL A 54 -0.12 0.65 -7.95
N VAL A 55 -0.69 -0.54 -7.95
CA VAL A 55 -0.02 -1.74 -8.44
C VAL A 55 -0.94 -2.54 -9.34
N ARG A 56 -0.34 -3.45 -10.08
CA ARG A 56 -1.08 -4.46 -10.84
C ARG A 56 -0.54 -5.83 -10.44
N ARG A 57 -1.42 -6.71 -9.99
CA ARG A 57 -1.03 -8.06 -9.61
C ARG A 57 -0.68 -8.87 -10.85
N LYS A 58 0.52 -9.47 -10.85
CA LYS A 58 1.02 -10.18 -12.03
C LYS A 58 0.24 -11.44 -12.34
N ALA A 59 -0.24 -12.13 -11.31
CA ALA A 59 -0.91 -13.42 -11.48
C ALA A 59 -2.16 -13.34 -12.34
N ASP A 60 -2.95 -12.28 -12.18
CA ASP A 60 -4.24 -12.12 -12.87
C ASP A 60 -4.42 -10.74 -13.48
N LYS A 61 -3.39 -9.91 -13.42
CA LYS A 61 -3.37 -8.54 -13.96
C LYS A 61 -4.43 -7.63 -13.34
N VAL A 62 -4.82 -7.93 -12.11
CA VAL A 62 -5.78 -7.10 -11.38
C VAL A 62 -5.07 -5.85 -10.86
N LYS A 63 -5.63 -4.70 -11.18
CA LYS A 63 -5.13 -3.41 -10.71
C LYS A 63 -5.70 -3.14 -9.32
N GLY A 64 -4.89 -2.56 -8.46
CA GLY A 64 -5.30 -2.20 -7.12
C GLY A 64 -4.31 -1.29 -6.45
N SER A 65 -4.40 -1.18 -5.14
CA SER A 65 -3.48 -0.36 -4.37
C SER A 65 -3.10 -1.05 -3.08
N LEU A 66 -1.94 -0.65 -2.56
CA LEU A 66 -1.42 -1.08 -1.28
C LEU A 66 -1.07 0.15 -0.47
N PHE A 67 -1.17 0.04 0.85
CA PHE A 67 -0.53 1.00 1.74
C PHE A 67 0.94 0.66 1.85
N PHE A 68 1.77 1.66 2.12
CA PHE A 68 3.18 1.40 2.41
C PHE A 68 3.67 2.31 3.52
N GLN A 69 4.67 1.83 4.25
CA GLN A 69 5.35 2.60 5.28
C GLN A 69 6.84 2.66 5.01
N HIS A 70 7.53 3.57 5.68
CA HIS A 70 9.00 3.66 5.67
C HIS A 70 9.56 3.13 6.99
N HIS A 71 10.76 2.63 6.98
CA HIS A 71 11.56 2.27 8.14
C HIS A 71 10.88 1.31 9.12
N PRO A 72 10.65 0.06 8.76
CA PRO A 72 11.03 -0.60 7.50
C PRO A 72 10.04 -0.32 6.38
N ARG A 73 10.51 -0.43 5.15
CA ARG A 73 9.66 -0.28 3.98
C ARG A 73 8.86 -1.55 3.76
N LEU A 74 7.57 -1.48 4.04
CA LEU A 74 6.66 -2.62 3.91
C LEU A 74 5.38 -2.17 3.21
N TYR A 75 4.75 -3.12 2.52
CA TYR A 75 3.52 -2.90 1.75
C TYR A 75 2.45 -3.84 2.26
N PHE A 76 1.24 -3.33 2.43
CA PHE A 76 0.15 -4.09 3.06
C PHE A 76 -1.22 -3.55 2.64
N GLY A 77 -2.26 -4.30 2.99
CA GLY A 77 -3.63 -3.84 2.80
C GLY A 77 -4.04 -3.72 1.34
N PHE A 78 -3.77 -4.75 0.53
CA PHE A 78 -4.16 -4.73 -0.88
C PHE A 78 -5.66 -4.52 -1.01
N GLN A 79 -6.03 -3.53 -1.83
CA GLN A 79 -7.40 -3.28 -2.23
C GLN A 79 -7.49 -3.29 -3.74
N ARG A 80 -8.32 -4.17 -4.25
CA ARG A 80 -8.61 -4.22 -5.66
C ARG A 80 -9.26 -2.90 -6.09
N ASP A 81 -8.88 -2.41 -7.26
CA ASP A 81 -9.54 -1.24 -7.84
C ASP A 81 -10.99 -1.62 -8.14
N GLY A 82 -11.90 -1.00 -7.38
CA GLY A 82 -13.31 -1.33 -7.46
C GLY A 82 -14.07 -0.60 -8.54
N SER A 83 -13.41 0.22 -9.30
CA SER A 83 -14.05 0.99 -10.35
C SER A 83 -14.35 0.15 -11.58
N GLY A 84 -14.26 -1.06 -11.39
CA GLY A 84 -14.54 -2.12 -12.36
C GLY A 84 -15.05 -1.77 -13.64
#